data_bf955c7a43c03a32c58cd3584bdab4a5
#
_entry.id   bf955c7a43c03a32c58cd3584bdab4a5
#
_cell.length_a   1.000
_cell.length_b   1.000
_cell.length_c   1.000
_cell.angle_alpha   90.00
_cell.angle_beta   90.00
_cell.angle_gamma   90.00
#
_symmetry.space_group_name_H-M   'P 1'
#
loop_
_entity.id
_entity.type
_entity.pdbx_description
1 polymer ?
#
loop_
_entity_poly.entity_id
_entity_poly.type
_entity_poly.pdbx_seq_one_letter_code
_entity_poly.pdbx_strand_id
1 'polypeptide(L)'
;CPNADSFLAKIAIEKNIPVVASTAASISLENMRNKAGEHSWFQLYSASTLDETLPLIERARAAGYKKLVLTVDVPQVSKRIRDLQNGFAMPFKMGPIQFIDFACHPWWSIPMLLNGVPFPENFLVDGKKEFKRDADRSAADWDFLKKLRDIWTGNLVIKGVTHSEDALRIKKIGCDAIWVSNHGGRQLDSAPAAIDKLSPIRTAVGKQFPLIFDSGVRSGDDIVKALALGANFVMLGRP
;
A
#
# COMPACT_ATOMS: atom_id res chain seq x y z
N CYS A 1 10.06 8.91 9.24
CA CYS A 1 9.81 10.13 10.02
C CYS A 1 8.75 9.81 11.08
N PRO A 2 9.02 10.03 12.37
CA PRO A 2 8.01 9.86 13.40
C PRO A 2 6.78 10.74 13.10
N ASN A 3 5.58 10.21 13.36
CA ASN A 3 4.30 10.90 13.14
C ASN A 3 3.96 11.28 11.67
N ALA A 4 4.70 10.81 10.68
CA ALA A 4 4.43 11.10 9.26
C ALA A 4 3.00 10.71 8.86
N ASP A 5 2.53 9.56 9.30
CA ASP A 5 1.17 9.08 9.01
C ASP A 5 0.09 10.03 9.56
N SER A 6 0.29 10.57 10.77
CA SER A 6 -0.62 11.55 11.37
C SER A 6 -0.62 12.89 10.62
N PHE A 7 0.54 13.30 10.11
CA PHE A 7 0.65 14.49 9.28
C PHE A 7 -0.06 14.33 7.94
N LEU A 8 0.11 13.17 7.29
CA LEU A 8 -0.61 12.84 6.05
C LEU A 8 -2.12 12.80 6.26
N ALA A 9 -2.59 12.26 7.40
CA ALA A 9 -4.01 12.28 7.74
C ALA A 9 -4.58 13.70 7.83
N LYS A 10 -3.83 14.63 8.45
CA LYS A 10 -4.21 16.06 8.53
C LYS A 10 -4.29 16.70 7.14
N ILE A 11 -3.27 16.50 6.30
CA ILE A 11 -3.26 17.02 4.93
C ILE A 11 -4.41 16.46 4.09
N ALA A 12 -4.72 15.17 4.26
CA ALA A 12 -5.81 14.53 3.55
C ALA A 12 -7.16 15.25 3.81
N ILE A 13 -7.44 15.61 5.06
CA ILE A 13 -8.64 16.39 5.42
C ILE A 13 -8.55 17.79 4.83
N GLU A 14 -7.46 18.50 5.07
CA GLU A 14 -7.29 19.90 4.64
C GLU A 14 -7.41 20.07 3.12
N LYS A 15 -6.92 19.10 2.36
CA LYS A 15 -6.94 19.13 0.89
C LYS A 15 -8.09 18.35 0.28
N ASN A 16 -8.95 17.74 1.09
CA ASN A 16 -10.06 16.90 0.63
C ASN A 16 -9.61 15.80 -0.34
N ILE A 17 -8.53 15.11 0.00
CA ILE A 17 -7.96 14.01 -0.80
C ILE A 17 -7.87 12.74 0.03
N PRO A 18 -7.88 11.54 -0.60
CA PRO A 18 -7.74 10.30 0.13
C PRO A 18 -6.31 10.08 0.66
N VAL A 19 -6.20 9.42 1.80
CA VAL A 19 -4.97 8.84 2.34
C VAL A 19 -5.16 7.34 2.53
N VAL A 20 -4.17 6.54 2.13
CA VAL A 20 -4.25 5.09 2.22
C VAL A 20 -3.33 4.59 3.32
N ALA A 21 -3.95 4.09 4.40
CA ALA A 21 -3.23 3.45 5.50
C ALA A 21 -2.75 2.06 5.08
N SER A 22 -1.43 1.86 5.07
CA SER A 22 -0.86 0.54 4.79
C SER A 22 -1.04 -0.40 5.97
N THR A 23 -1.20 -1.70 5.70
CA THR A 23 -1.04 -2.75 6.73
C THR A 23 0.29 -2.61 7.48
N ALA A 24 1.34 -2.16 6.80
CA ALA A 24 2.66 -1.94 7.38
C ALA A 24 2.91 -0.48 7.84
N ALA A 25 1.84 0.31 8.06
CA ALA A 25 1.95 1.67 8.58
C ALA A 25 2.41 1.69 10.03
N SER A 26 3.09 2.77 10.42
CA SER A 26 3.51 3.01 11.80
C SER A 26 2.43 3.62 12.70
N ILE A 27 1.24 3.74 12.18
CA ILE A 27 0.01 4.09 12.89
C ILE A 27 -1.00 2.95 12.76
N SER A 28 -1.75 2.66 13.81
CA SER A 28 -2.82 1.66 13.71
C SER A 28 -3.93 2.12 12.77
N LEU A 29 -4.61 1.16 12.16
CA LEU A 29 -5.71 1.45 11.25
C LEU A 29 -6.84 2.22 11.96
N GLU A 30 -7.09 1.93 13.25
CA GLU A 30 -8.07 2.63 14.07
C GLU A 30 -7.68 4.11 14.28
N ASN A 31 -6.42 4.37 14.63
CA ASN A 31 -5.91 5.72 14.82
C ASN A 31 -5.89 6.51 13.51
N MET A 32 -5.54 5.88 12.37
CA MET A 32 -5.62 6.53 11.07
C MET A 32 -7.08 6.88 10.73
N ARG A 33 -8.02 5.96 10.95
CA ARG A 33 -9.44 6.21 10.73
C ARG A 33 -9.97 7.36 11.59
N ASN A 34 -9.58 7.41 12.86
CA ASN A 34 -9.96 8.49 13.77
C ASN A 34 -9.40 9.85 13.32
N LYS A 35 -8.16 9.87 12.80
CA LYS A 35 -7.49 11.12 12.36
C LYS A 35 -7.93 11.61 10.98
N ALA A 36 -8.16 10.73 10.03
CA ALA A 36 -8.46 11.08 8.64
C ALA A 36 -9.94 10.89 8.25
N GLY A 37 -10.76 10.28 9.11
CA GLY A 37 -12.18 10.10 8.86
C GLY A 37 -12.46 9.37 7.54
N GLU A 38 -13.44 9.85 6.78
CA GLU A 38 -13.85 9.25 5.49
C GLU A 38 -12.77 9.37 4.40
N HIS A 39 -11.72 10.18 4.59
CA HIS A 39 -10.59 10.27 3.65
C HIS A 39 -9.65 9.08 3.77
N SER A 40 -9.73 8.30 4.86
CA SER A 40 -8.88 7.12 5.05
C SER A 40 -9.42 5.91 4.29
N TRP A 41 -8.53 5.25 3.54
CA TRP A 41 -8.71 3.93 2.95
C TRP A 41 -7.75 2.96 3.63
N PHE A 42 -8.09 1.69 3.70
CA PHE A 42 -7.20 0.70 4.28
C PHE A 42 -6.60 -0.19 3.21
N GLN A 43 -5.25 -0.25 3.13
CA GLN A 43 -4.55 -1.16 2.25
C GLN A 43 -4.21 -2.45 2.99
N LEU A 44 -4.68 -3.55 2.43
CA LEU A 44 -4.54 -4.90 2.94
C LEU A 44 -3.45 -5.66 2.18
N TYR A 45 -2.49 -6.23 2.91
CA TYR A 45 -1.73 -7.38 2.46
C TYR A 45 -2.40 -8.64 2.98
N SER A 46 -2.59 -9.66 2.12
CA SER A 46 -3.03 -10.98 2.56
C SER A 46 -1.97 -11.63 3.46
N ALA A 47 -2.41 -12.46 4.39
CA ALA A 47 -1.58 -13.46 5.02
C ALA A 47 -1.51 -14.72 4.14
N SER A 48 -1.02 -15.84 4.67
CA SER A 48 -0.94 -17.11 3.92
C SER A 48 -2.30 -17.72 3.61
N THR A 49 -3.33 -17.34 4.34
CA THR A 49 -4.72 -17.78 4.13
C THR A 49 -5.70 -16.63 4.33
N LEU A 50 -6.95 -16.83 3.88
CA LEU A 50 -8.02 -15.88 4.16
C LEU A 50 -8.34 -15.84 5.65
N ASP A 51 -8.37 -17.00 6.32
CA ASP A 51 -8.71 -17.10 7.75
C ASP A 51 -7.70 -16.31 8.62
N GLU A 52 -6.42 -16.37 8.29
CA GLU A 52 -5.39 -15.54 8.93
C GLU A 52 -5.52 -14.05 8.62
N THR A 53 -6.16 -13.71 7.50
CA THR A 53 -6.37 -12.32 7.07
C THR A 53 -7.66 -11.73 7.67
N LEU A 54 -8.65 -12.56 7.99
CA LEU A 54 -9.97 -12.17 8.50
C LEU A 54 -9.91 -11.24 9.72
N PRO A 55 -9.09 -11.47 10.77
CA PRO A 55 -9.05 -10.58 11.92
C PRO A 55 -8.72 -9.13 11.56
N LEU A 56 -7.84 -8.94 10.58
CA LEU A 56 -7.45 -7.60 10.12
C LEU A 56 -8.57 -6.94 9.29
N ILE A 57 -9.31 -7.72 8.50
CA ILE A 57 -10.48 -7.26 7.74
C ILE A 57 -11.60 -6.85 8.71
N GLU A 58 -11.84 -7.63 9.75
CA GLU A 58 -12.85 -7.35 10.77
C GLU A 58 -12.49 -6.11 11.59
N ARG A 59 -11.22 -5.92 11.96
CA ARG A 59 -10.74 -4.69 12.59
C ARG A 59 -10.99 -3.47 11.70
N ALA A 60 -10.69 -3.58 10.40
CA ALA A 60 -10.94 -2.48 9.46
C ALA A 60 -12.44 -2.16 9.36
N ARG A 61 -13.29 -3.19 9.34
CA ARG A 61 -14.76 -3.02 9.36
C ARG A 61 -15.24 -2.38 10.65
N ALA A 62 -14.78 -2.86 11.80
CA ALA A 62 -15.14 -2.33 13.12
C ALA A 62 -14.69 -0.87 13.29
N ALA A 63 -13.53 -0.51 12.75
CA ALA A 63 -13.04 0.87 12.71
C ALA A 63 -13.84 1.77 11.73
N GLY A 64 -14.76 1.22 10.96
CA GLY A 64 -15.65 1.98 10.05
C GLY A 64 -15.03 2.30 8.69
N TYR A 65 -14.01 1.57 8.25
CA TYR A 65 -13.51 1.71 6.88
C TYR A 65 -14.56 1.27 5.86
N LYS A 66 -14.77 2.11 4.85
CA LYS A 66 -15.67 1.82 3.71
C LYS A 66 -14.93 1.41 2.46
N LYS A 67 -13.62 1.65 2.41
CA LYS A 67 -12.78 1.37 1.23
C LYS A 67 -11.60 0.50 1.64
N LEU A 68 -11.51 -0.68 1.01
CA LEU A 68 -10.44 -1.65 1.20
C LEU A 68 -9.63 -1.75 -0.09
N VAL A 69 -8.32 -1.72 0.03
CA VAL A 69 -7.38 -1.85 -1.10
C VAL A 69 -6.58 -3.13 -0.94
N LEU A 70 -6.95 -4.19 -1.67
CA LEU A 70 -6.16 -5.42 -1.70
C LEU A 70 -4.95 -5.24 -2.61
N THR A 71 -3.75 -5.47 -2.09
CA THR A 71 -2.50 -5.41 -2.87
C THR A 71 -2.09 -6.81 -3.30
N VAL A 72 -1.97 -7.04 -4.62
CA VAL A 72 -1.72 -8.36 -5.23
C VAL A 72 -0.35 -8.48 -5.90
N ASP A 73 0.44 -7.40 -5.95
CA ASP A 73 1.75 -7.36 -6.59
C ASP A 73 2.93 -7.69 -5.65
N VAL A 74 2.64 -8.25 -4.46
CA VAL A 74 3.65 -8.59 -3.44
C VAL A 74 3.48 -10.03 -2.95
N PRO A 75 3.49 -11.05 -3.82
CA PRO A 75 3.37 -12.45 -3.38
C PRO A 75 4.59 -12.90 -2.57
N GLN A 76 5.75 -12.32 -2.83
CA GLN A 76 7.01 -12.61 -2.14
C GLN A 76 7.76 -11.33 -1.80
N VAL A 77 8.68 -11.43 -0.84
CA VAL A 77 9.57 -10.32 -0.49
C VAL A 77 10.52 -10.03 -1.64
N SER A 78 10.48 -8.81 -2.14
CA SER A 78 11.37 -8.37 -3.22
C SER A 78 12.84 -8.32 -2.79
N LYS A 79 13.72 -8.77 -3.67
CA LYS A 79 15.17 -8.55 -3.55
C LYS A 79 15.49 -7.11 -3.97
N ARG A 80 15.62 -6.22 -3.00
CA ARG A 80 16.03 -4.82 -3.24
C ARG A 80 17.54 -4.78 -3.32
N ILE A 81 18.08 -4.83 -4.52
CA ILE A 81 19.52 -4.93 -4.77
C ILE A 81 20.30 -3.80 -4.08
N ARG A 82 19.79 -2.56 -4.13
CA ARG A 82 20.41 -1.43 -3.44
C ARG A 82 20.45 -1.60 -1.91
N ASP A 83 19.37 -2.10 -1.31
CA ASP A 83 19.33 -2.36 0.14
C ASP A 83 20.38 -3.43 0.51
N LEU A 84 20.50 -4.47 -0.31
CA LEU A 84 21.48 -5.54 -0.12
C LEU A 84 22.91 -5.04 -0.29
N GLN A 85 23.19 -4.25 -1.33
CA GLN A 85 24.52 -3.66 -1.59
C GLN A 85 24.94 -2.70 -0.48
N ASN A 86 24.00 -1.97 0.12
CA ASN A 86 24.24 -1.08 1.25
C ASN A 86 24.26 -1.83 2.62
N GLY A 87 24.18 -3.16 2.62
CA GLY A 87 24.18 -3.96 3.84
C GLY A 87 22.95 -3.77 4.72
N PHE A 88 21.85 -3.23 4.16
CA PHE A 88 20.62 -3.05 4.90
C PHE A 88 19.88 -4.38 5.03
N ALA A 89 19.73 -4.86 6.25
CA ALA A 89 18.98 -6.08 6.57
C ALA A 89 17.93 -5.82 7.67
N MET A 90 16.89 -6.64 7.69
CA MET A 90 15.90 -6.64 8.77
C MET A 90 15.92 -8.02 9.46
N PRO A 91 15.99 -8.07 10.81
CA PRO A 91 16.00 -6.94 11.73
C PRO A 91 17.27 -6.10 11.62
N PHE A 92 17.13 -4.78 11.75
CA PHE A 92 18.25 -3.85 11.65
C PHE A 92 19.21 -4.06 12.82
N LYS A 93 20.51 -4.16 12.52
CA LYS A 93 21.57 -4.28 13.53
C LYS A 93 22.42 -3.02 13.51
N MET A 94 22.52 -2.38 14.68
CA MET A 94 23.37 -1.22 14.86
C MET A 94 24.83 -1.68 14.99
N GLY A 95 25.67 -1.27 14.05
CA GLY A 95 27.13 -1.43 14.09
C GLY A 95 27.84 -0.10 14.27
N PRO A 96 29.18 -0.07 14.43
CA PRO A 96 29.94 1.17 14.62
C PRO A 96 29.77 2.16 13.46
N ILE A 97 29.73 1.67 12.23
CA ILE A 97 29.55 2.52 11.03
C ILE A 97 28.19 3.17 11.04
N GLN A 98 27.11 2.41 11.30
CA GLN A 98 25.75 2.94 11.39
C GLN A 98 25.61 3.92 12.55
N PHE A 99 26.29 3.68 13.67
CA PHE A 99 26.29 4.60 14.81
C PHE A 99 26.91 5.94 14.43
N ILE A 100 28.07 5.94 13.77
CA ILE A 100 28.73 7.15 13.29
C ILE A 100 27.86 7.88 12.26
N ASP A 101 27.27 7.16 11.32
CA ASP A 101 26.38 7.72 10.33
C ASP A 101 25.17 8.43 10.97
N PHE A 102 24.53 7.78 11.95
CA PHE A 102 23.43 8.38 12.69
C PHE A 102 23.86 9.59 13.52
N ALA A 103 25.03 9.56 14.14
CA ALA A 103 25.58 10.69 14.89
C ALA A 103 25.85 11.90 13.97
N CYS A 104 26.23 11.66 12.73
CA CYS A 104 26.44 12.71 11.72
C CYS A 104 25.12 13.30 11.17
N HIS A 105 23.96 12.68 11.46
CA HIS A 105 22.65 13.11 10.98
C HIS A 105 21.69 13.47 12.14
N PRO A 106 22.02 14.48 12.97
CA PRO A 106 21.28 14.78 14.22
C PRO A 106 19.82 15.15 13.98
N TRP A 107 19.50 15.83 12.89
CA TRP A 107 18.13 16.19 12.52
C TRP A 107 17.23 14.97 12.28
N TRP A 108 17.77 13.84 11.90
CA TRP A 108 17.06 12.59 11.79
C TRP A 108 17.11 11.78 13.09
N SER A 109 18.28 11.70 13.71
CA SER A 109 18.56 10.80 14.85
C SER A 109 17.88 11.27 16.14
N ILE A 110 17.88 12.58 16.43
CA ILE A 110 17.24 13.13 17.63
C ILE A 110 15.72 12.83 17.64
N PRO A 111 14.94 13.13 16.56
CA PRO A 111 13.54 12.74 16.51
C PRO A 111 13.30 11.23 16.66
N MET A 112 14.19 10.38 16.15
CA MET A 112 14.07 8.92 16.30
C MET A 112 14.33 8.49 17.74
N LEU A 113 15.29 9.10 18.43
CA LEU A 113 15.56 8.83 19.84
C LEU A 113 14.41 9.25 20.75
N LEU A 114 13.82 10.43 20.47
CA LEU A 114 12.73 10.98 21.29
C LEU A 114 11.40 10.26 21.09
N ASN A 115 11.09 9.79 19.86
CA ASN A 115 9.82 9.16 19.51
C ASN A 115 9.89 7.62 19.38
N GLY A 116 11.09 7.06 19.48
CA GLY A 116 11.31 5.63 19.24
C GLY A 116 11.34 5.24 17.76
N VAL A 117 11.74 4.00 17.50
CA VAL A 117 11.77 3.43 16.15
C VAL A 117 10.36 3.08 15.70
N PRO A 118 9.86 3.60 14.57
CA PRO A 118 8.53 3.24 14.07
C PRO A 118 8.41 1.74 13.86
N PHE A 119 7.31 1.18 14.33
CA PHE A 119 6.97 -0.23 14.15
C PHE A 119 5.62 -0.33 13.44
N PRO A 120 5.37 -1.33 12.57
CA PRO A 120 4.07 -1.54 11.94
C PRO A 120 3.01 -1.94 12.98
N GLU A 121 2.21 -0.98 13.44
CA GLU A 121 1.27 -1.18 14.55
C GLU A 121 0.12 -2.16 14.25
N ASN A 122 -0.22 -2.35 12.98
CA ASN A 122 -1.27 -3.29 12.58
C ASN A 122 -0.89 -4.76 12.72
N PHE A 123 0.40 -5.06 12.94
CA PHE A 123 0.92 -6.40 13.24
C PHE A 123 1.13 -6.64 14.75
N LEU A 124 0.54 -5.82 15.60
CA LEU A 124 0.49 -6.10 17.02
C LEU A 124 -0.71 -7.03 17.29
N VAL A 125 -0.41 -8.24 17.78
CA VAL A 125 -1.41 -9.21 18.23
C VAL A 125 -1.20 -9.40 19.74
N ASP A 126 -2.20 -9.12 20.54
CA ASP A 126 -2.14 -9.19 22.01
C ASP A 126 -0.92 -8.48 22.62
N GLY A 127 -0.56 -7.33 22.06
CA GLY A 127 0.60 -6.55 22.50
C GLY A 127 1.97 -7.11 22.09
N LYS A 128 2.01 -8.24 21.37
CA LYS A 128 3.23 -8.83 20.84
C LYS A 128 3.49 -8.38 19.41
N LYS A 129 4.76 -8.08 19.09
CA LYS A 129 5.19 -7.68 17.75
C LYS A 129 5.35 -8.92 16.87
N GLU A 130 4.37 -9.21 16.02
CA GLU A 130 4.39 -10.40 15.14
C GLU A 130 4.71 -10.08 13.67
N PHE A 131 5.33 -8.96 13.40
CA PHE A 131 5.67 -8.62 12.01
C PHE A 131 6.78 -9.53 11.47
N LYS A 132 6.40 -10.45 10.59
CA LYS A 132 7.30 -11.25 9.77
C LYS A 132 7.39 -10.63 8.38
N ARG A 133 8.54 -10.02 8.07
CA ARG A 133 8.76 -9.41 6.75
C ARG A 133 8.68 -10.43 5.61
N ASP A 134 9.13 -11.63 5.88
CA ASP A 134 9.19 -12.79 4.97
C ASP A 134 7.92 -13.66 5.00
N ALA A 135 6.86 -13.20 5.67
CA ALA A 135 5.57 -13.90 5.65
C ALA A 135 5.09 -14.09 4.21
N ASP A 136 4.62 -15.29 3.92
CA ASP A 136 4.00 -15.61 2.66
C ASP A 136 2.75 -14.76 2.45
N ARG A 137 2.62 -14.16 1.27
CA ARG A 137 1.49 -13.32 0.85
C ARG A 137 0.90 -13.81 -0.47
N SER A 138 1.21 -15.05 -0.84
CA SER A 138 0.76 -15.66 -2.11
C SER A 138 -0.71 -16.04 -2.11
N ALA A 139 -1.40 -15.97 -0.97
CA ALA A 139 -2.81 -16.36 -0.85
C ALA A 139 -3.78 -15.47 -1.65
N ALA A 140 -3.36 -14.28 -2.09
CA ALA A 140 -4.21 -13.37 -2.86
C ALA A 140 -4.44 -13.86 -4.30
N ASP A 141 -4.96 -15.09 -4.44
CA ASP A 141 -5.41 -15.68 -5.68
C ASP A 141 -6.87 -15.30 -6.05
N TRP A 142 -7.39 -15.86 -7.11
CA TRP A 142 -8.74 -15.57 -7.59
C TRP A 142 -9.85 -16.05 -6.66
N ASP A 143 -9.64 -17.14 -5.95
CA ASP A 143 -10.63 -17.67 -5.02
C ASP A 143 -10.61 -16.90 -3.70
N PHE A 144 -9.44 -16.48 -3.26
CA PHE A 144 -9.31 -15.49 -2.19
C PHE A 144 -10.07 -14.20 -2.52
N LEU A 145 -9.88 -13.66 -3.74
CA LEU A 145 -10.54 -12.42 -4.15
C LEU A 145 -12.07 -12.54 -4.17
N LYS A 146 -12.61 -13.66 -4.68
CA LYS A 146 -14.06 -13.92 -4.67
C LYS A 146 -14.59 -13.96 -3.23
N LYS A 147 -13.96 -14.75 -2.36
CA LYS A 147 -14.35 -14.85 -0.94
C LYS A 147 -14.23 -13.50 -0.24
N LEU A 148 -13.16 -12.74 -0.50
CA LEU A 148 -13.00 -11.40 0.05
C LEU A 148 -14.14 -10.47 -0.41
N ARG A 149 -14.53 -10.52 -1.69
CA ARG A 149 -15.67 -9.74 -2.21
C ARG A 149 -16.96 -10.08 -1.50
N ASP A 150 -17.22 -11.36 -1.24
CA ASP A 150 -18.44 -11.81 -0.56
C ASP A 150 -18.53 -11.29 0.88
N ILE A 151 -17.40 -11.23 1.59
CA ILE A 151 -17.35 -10.79 2.99
C ILE A 151 -17.20 -9.26 3.17
N TRP A 152 -16.62 -8.56 2.21
CA TRP A 152 -16.43 -7.11 2.27
C TRP A 152 -17.54 -6.37 1.51
N THR A 153 -18.44 -5.72 2.24
CA THR A 153 -19.61 -5.03 1.67
C THR A 153 -19.31 -3.59 1.19
N GLY A 154 -18.18 -3.01 1.57
CA GLY A 154 -17.73 -1.69 1.12
C GLY A 154 -17.05 -1.74 -0.25
N ASN A 155 -16.49 -0.61 -0.68
CA ASN A 155 -15.72 -0.55 -1.92
C ASN A 155 -14.43 -1.38 -1.81
N LEU A 156 -14.20 -2.23 -2.81
CA LEU A 156 -13.03 -3.09 -2.92
C LEU A 156 -12.19 -2.68 -4.14
N VAL A 157 -10.98 -2.22 -3.89
CA VAL A 157 -10.02 -1.79 -4.89
C VAL A 157 -8.89 -2.81 -4.99
N ILE A 158 -8.52 -3.23 -6.19
CA ILE A 158 -7.41 -4.16 -6.41
C ILE A 158 -6.19 -3.41 -6.93
N LYS A 159 -5.13 -3.38 -6.13
CA LYS A 159 -3.86 -2.69 -6.42
C LYS A 159 -2.79 -3.65 -6.89
N GLY A 160 -2.02 -3.22 -7.92
CA GLY A 160 -0.92 -4.01 -8.46
C GLY A 160 -1.26 -4.69 -9.78
N VAL A 161 -2.30 -4.22 -10.46
CA VAL A 161 -2.79 -4.79 -11.72
C VAL A 161 -2.07 -4.15 -12.89
N THR A 162 -1.45 -5.00 -13.74
CA THR A 162 -0.71 -4.57 -14.94
C THR A 162 -1.12 -5.34 -16.21
N HIS A 163 -2.11 -6.22 -16.11
CA HIS A 163 -2.58 -7.04 -17.23
C HIS A 163 -4.08 -6.81 -17.50
N SER A 164 -4.44 -6.66 -18.80
CA SER A 164 -5.81 -6.32 -19.19
C SER A 164 -6.82 -7.44 -18.92
N GLU A 165 -6.41 -8.71 -19.06
CA GLU A 165 -7.30 -9.86 -18.78
C GLU A 165 -7.58 -9.96 -17.28
N ASP A 166 -6.58 -9.74 -16.43
CA ASP A 166 -6.79 -9.69 -14.98
C ASP A 166 -7.75 -8.56 -14.61
N ALA A 167 -7.59 -7.39 -15.23
CA ALA A 167 -8.49 -6.26 -15.03
C ALA A 167 -9.94 -6.60 -15.38
N LEU A 168 -10.17 -7.29 -16.49
CA LEU A 168 -11.50 -7.77 -16.88
C LEU A 168 -12.08 -8.78 -15.88
N ARG A 169 -11.24 -9.69 -15.40
CA ARG A 169 -11.65 -10.69 -14.40
C ARG A 169 -12.00 -10.07 -13.07
N ILE A 170 -11.20 -9.11 -12.60
CA ILE A 170 -11.46 -8.31 -11.39
C ILE A 170 -12.81 -7.59 -11.50
N LYS A 171 -13.06 -6.93 -12.63
CA LYS A 171 -14.34 -6.26 -12.91
C LYS A 171 -15.52 -7.25 -12.88
N LYS A 172 -15.37 -8.46 -13.46
CA LYS A 172 -16.40 -9.51 -13.46
C LYS A 172 -16.71 -10.05 -12.06
N ILE A 173 -15.73 -10.10 -11.17
CA ILE A 173 -15.91 -10.49 -9.76
C ILE A 173 -16.71 -9.45 -8.97
N GLY A 174 -16.88 -8.23 -9.49
CA GLY A 174 -17.64 -7.16 -8.84
C GLY A 174 -16.79 -6.29 -7.92
N CYS A 175 -15.49 -6.17 -8.18
CA CYS A 175 -14.65 -5.16 -7.52
C CYS A 175 -14.99 -3.77 -8.06
N ASP A 176 -14.80 -2.75 -7.23
CA ASP A 176 -15.28 -1.39 -7.51
C ASP A 176 -14.28 -0.52 -8.28
N ALA A 177 -12.99 -0.82 -8.17
CA ALA A 177 -11.93 -0.11 -8.89
C ALA A 177 -10.68 -0.98 -9.07
N ILE A 178 -9.88 -0.60 -10.05
CA ILE A 178 -8.53 -1.17 -10.25
C ILE A 178 -7.51 -0.06 -10.04
N TRP A 179 -6.44 -0.41 -9.35
CA TRP A 179 -5.29 0.45 -9.16
C TRP A 179 -4.10 -0.10 -9.96
N VAL A 180 -3.87 0.50 -11.12
CA VAL A 180 -2.77 0.17 -12.01
C VAL A 180 -1.46 0.61 -11.36
N SER A 181 -0.59 -0.34 -11.06
CA SER A 181 0.61 -0.15 -10.27
C SER A 181 1.62 -1.26 -10.53
N ASN A 182 2.91 -0.93 -10.55
CA ASN A 182 4.01 -1.88 -10.43
C ASN A 182 4.79 -1.69 -9.11
N HIS A 183 4.12 -1.14 -8.10
CA HIS A 183 4.69 -0.86 -6.77
C HIS A 183 5.92 0.09 -6.82
N GLY A 184 5.98 0.95 -7.82
CA GLY A 184 7.12 1.84 -8.06
C GLY A 184 8.40 1.09 -8.47
N GLY A 185 8.28 -0.05 -9.17
CA GLY A 185 9.39 -0.92 -9.56
C GLY A 185 10.08 -1.64 -8.41
N ARG A 186 9.47 -1.70 -7.23
CA ARG A 186 10.11 -2.23 -6.00
C ARG A 186 9.94 -3.72 -5.80
N GLN A 187 9.04 -4.37 -6.51
CA GLN A 187 8.72 -5.80 -6.33
C GLN A 187 9.41 -6.67 -7.38
N LEU A 188 9.30 -6.32 -8.64
CA LEU A 188 9.93 -7.00 -9.75
C LEU A 188 10.63 -5.96 -10.63
N ASP A 189 11.95 -5.99 -10.71
CA ASP A 189 12.75 -5.00 -11.43
C ASP A 189 12.49 -5.04 -12.93
N SER A 190 12.22 -6.22 -13.49
CA SER A 190 11.88 -6.44 -14.90
C SER A 190 10.40 -6.21 -15.22
N ALA A 191 9.59 -5.75 -14.28
CA ALA A 191 8.19 -5.45 -14.55
C ALA A 191 8.05 -4.28 -15.53
N PRO A 192 7.03 -4.31 -16.42
CA PRO A 192 6.79 -3.20 -17.34
C PRO A 192 6.45 -1.92 -16.56
N ALA A 193 6.71 -0.77 -17.18
CA ALA A 193 6.29 0.51 -16.61
C ALA A 193 4.76 0.55 -16.48
N ALA A 194 4.26 0.95 -15.30
CA ALA A 194 2.82 0.94 -15.04
C ALA A 194 2.04 1.85 -16.00
N ILE A 195 2.66 2.94 -16.44
CA ILE A 195 2.04 3.89 -17.38
C ILE A 195 1.71 3.24 -18.73
N ASP A 196 2.55 2.32 -19.22
CA ASP A 196 2.34 1.61 -20.48
C ASP A 196 1.15 0.63 -20.41
N LYS A 197 0.76 0.25 -19.19
CA LYS A 197 -0.36 -0.67 -18.94
C LYS A 197 -1.70 0.03 -18.74
N LEU A 198 -1.68 1.33 -18.50
CA LEU A 198 -2.88 2.08 -18.17
C LEU A 198 -3.88 2.15 -19.35
N SER A 199 -3.43 2.54 -20.53
CA SER A 199 -4.31 2.64 -21.71
C SER A 199 -4.86 1.30 -22.19
N PRO A 200 -4.09 0.19 -22.28
CA PRO A 200 -4.63 -1.14 -22.55
C PRO A 200 -5.69 -1.58 -21.51
N ILE A 201 -5.45 -1.35 -20.22
CA ILE A 201 -6.40 -1.67 -19.17
C ILE A 201 -7.67 -0.81 -19.30
N ARG A 202 -7.53 0.50 -19.55
CA ARG A 202 -8.67 1.39 -19.80
C ARG A 202 -9.53 0.89 -20.96
N THR A 203 -8.90 0.48 -22.06
CA THR A 203 -9.60 -0.07 -23.22
C THR A 203 -10.39 -1.33 -22.84
N ALA A 204 -9.78 -2.23 -22.08
CA ALA A 204 -10.40 -3.48 -21.67
C ALA A 204 -11.60 -3.28 -20.72
N VAL A 205 -11.43 -2.47 -19.67
CA VAL A 205 -12.51 -2.30 -18.65
C VAL A 205 -13.58 -1.29 -19.06
N GLY A 206 -13.33 -0.48 -20.10
CA GLY A 206 -14.25 0.54 -20.59
C GLY A 206 -14.17 1.87 -19.82
N LYS A 207 -14.75 2.93 -20.39
CA LYS A 207 -14.57 4.32 -19.92
C LYS A 207 -15.13 4.58 -18.51
N GLN A 208 -16.16 3.87 -18.09
CA GLN A 208 -16.88 4.13 -16.85
C GLN A 208 -16.28 3.42 -15.62
N PHE A 209 -15.45 2.40 -15.82
CA PHE A 209 -14.89 1.65 -14.69
C PHE A 209 -13.76 2.45 -14.03
N PRO A 210 -13.78 2.66 -12.69
CA PRO A 210 -12.78 3.48 -12.01
C PRO A 210 -11.38 2.88 -12.10
N LEU A 211 -10.42 3.67 -12.59
CA LEU A 211 -9.00 3.34 -12.61
C LEU A 211 -8.21 4.35 -11.77
N ILE A 212 -7.45 3.83 -10.83
CA ILE A 212 -6.46 4.57 -10.05
C ILE A 212 -5.08 4.23 -10.61
N PHE A 213 -4.18 5.18 -10.59
CA PHE A 213 -2.81 5.00 -11.08
C PHE A 213 -1.79 5.44 -10.05
N ASP A 214 -0.69 4.72 -9.92
CA ASP A 214 0.55 5.16 -9.29
C ASP A 214 1.77 4.61 -10.02
N SER A 215 2.93 4.81 -9.48
CA SER A 215 4.23 4.37 -9.97
C SER A 215 4.86 5.32 -10.97
N GLY A 216 6.00 5.86 -10.57
CA GLY A 216 6.81 6.72 -11.44
C GLY A 216 6.40 8.19 -11.50
N VAL A 217 5.28 8.58 -10.91
CA VAL A 217 4.81 9.98 -10.87
C VAL A 217 5.76 10.84 -10.03
N ARG A 218 6.20 11.99 -10.59
CA ARG A 218 7.15 12.92 -9.95
C ARG A 218 6.70 14.38 -10.04
N SER A 219 5.83 14.70 -10.99
CA SER A 219 5.41 16.07 -11.31
C SER A 219 3.93 16.14 -11.64
N GLY A 220 3.40 17.35 -11.73
CA GLY A 220 2.05 17.61 -12.22
C GLY A 220 1.84 17.14 -13.66
N ASP A 221 2.88 17.24 -14.50
CA ASP A 221 2.86 16.72 -15.88
C ASP A 221 2.58 15.22 -15.94
N ASP A 222 3.18 14.45 -15.01
CA ASP A 222 2.97 13.01 -14.96
C ASP A 222 1.52 12.68 -14.56
N ILE A 223 0.93 13.49 -13.66
CA ILE A 223 -0.47 13.37 -13.29
C ILE A 223 -1.35 13.61 -14.51
N VAL A 224 -1.12 14.70 -15.25
CA VAL A 224 -1.91 15.02 -16.45
C VAL A 224 -1.79 13.93 -17.50
N LYS A 225 -0.57 13.40 -17.74
CA LYS A 225 -0.35 12.27 -18.65
C LYS A 225 -1.13 11.02 -18.24
N ALA A 226 -1.10 10.67 -16.95
CA ALA A 226 -1.85 9.52 -16.44
C ALA A 226 -3.36 9.69 -16.61
N LEU A 227 -3.90 10.89 -16.34
CA LEU A 227 -5.31 11.21 -16.56
C LEU A 227 -5.68 11.12 -18.06
N ALA A 228 -4.84 11.65 -18.94
CA ALA A 228 -5.02 11.60 -20.39
C ALA A 228 -5.01 10.16 -20.94
N LEU A 229 -4.22 9.26 -20.32
CA LEU A 229 -4.16 7.82 -20.65
C LEU A 229 -5.30 7.00 -20.03
N GLY A 230 -6.18 7.64 -19.25
CA GLY A 230 -7.41 7.03 -18.79
C GLY A 230 -7.49 6.74 -17.29
N ALA A 231 -6.56 7.21 -16.47
CA ALA A 231 -6.76 7.18 -15.02
C ALA A 231 -7.90 8.14 -14.61
N ASN A 232 -8.66 7.77 -13.59
CA ASN A 232 -9.63 8.67 -12.96
C ASN A 232 -9.00 9.40 -11.77
N PHE A 233 -7.98 8.81 -11.16
CA PHE A 233 -7.27 9.36 -10.01
C PHE A 233 -5.81 8.89 -10.00
N VAL A 234 -4.93 9.74 -9.47
CA VAL A 234 -3.50 9.44 -9.35
C VAL A 234 -3.08 9.48 -7.90
N MET A 235 -2.43 8.43 -7.43
CA MET A 235 -1.89 8.32 -6.08
C MET A 235 -0.39 8.58 -6.08
N LEU A 236 0.10 9.18 -5.00
CA LEU A 236 1.50 9.49 -4.79
C LEU A 236 2.01 8.75 -3.55
N GLY A 237 3.25 8.27 -3.61
CA GLY A 237 3.89 7.60 -2.47
C GLY A 237 5.08 8.36 -1.93
N ARG A 238 6.12 8.58 -2.75
CA ARG A 238 7.43 9.10 -2.33
C ARG A 238 7.91 10.40 -2.99
N PRO A 239 7.16 11.08 -3.81
CA PRO A 239 7.52 12.44 -4.22
C PRO A 239 7.49 13.40 -3.07
#